data_df55a59a0c4bb4e0293349141e0d14b7
#
_entry.id   df55a59a0c4bb4e0293349141e0d14b7
#
_cell.length_a   1.000
_cell.length_b   1.000
_cell.length_c   1.000
_cell.angle_alpha   90.00
_cell.angle_beta   90.00
_cell.angle_gamma   90.00
#
_symmetry.space_group_name_H-M   'P 1'
#
loop_
_entity.id
_entity.type
_entity.pdbx_description
1 polymer ?
#
loop_
_entity_poly.entity_id
_entity_poly.type
_entity_poly.pdbx_seq_one_letter_code
_entity_poly.pdbx_strand_id
1 'polypeptide(L)'
;ACGRWSMGWKEGMGPTFIGEHVHKHLVQWYYVLPDGSFTYIAGGDEQDLGPGSLSYTEANTPHGSRSAEGKRINYIWLELATNGYPVGPDGFPGL
;
A
#
# COMPACT_ATOMS: atom_id res chain seq x y z
N ALA A 1 9.52 5.58 10.99
CA ALA A 1 10.24 5.57 9.71
C ALA A 1 11.74 5.62 9.95
N CYS A 2 12.50 4.88 9.17
CA CYS A 2 13.95 4.85 9.23
C CYS A 2 14.49 5.68 8.07
N GLY A 3 14.55 7.01 8.23
CA GLY A 3 15.07 7.87 7.20
C GLY A 3 14.27 7.83 5.91
N ARG A 4 14.70 7.00 4.95
CA ARG A 4 14.11 6.99 3.61
C ARG A 4 13.01 5.97 3.41
N TRP A 5 12.80 5.07 4.34
CA TRP A 5 11.80 4.02 4.14
C TRP A 5 11.09 3.69 5.43
N SER A 6 9.90 3.13 5.27
CA SER A 6 9.08 2.66 6.39
C SER A 6 8.37 1.38 5.98
N MET A 7 7.96 0.63 6.97
CA MET A 7 7.31 -0.66 6.77
C MET A 7 6.23 -0.84 7.82
N GLY A 8 5.16 -1.51 7.44
CA GLY A 8 4.09 -1.85 8.35
C GLY A 8 3.38 -3.12 7.92
N TRP A 9 2.46 -3.53 8.75
CA TRP A 9 1.65 -4.73 8.54
C TRP A 9 0.20 -4.36 8.73
N LYS A 10 -0.65 -4.82 7.80
CA LYS A 10 -2.09 -4.63 7.90
C LYS A 10 -2.79 -5.97 7.90
N GLU A 11 -3.68 -6.14 8.88
CA GLU A 11 -4.46 -7.35 9.05
C GLU A 11 -5.91 -6.97 9.36
N GLY A 12 -6.86 -7.72 8.82
CA GLY A 12 -8.26 -7.48 9.07
C GLY A 12 -9.15 -8.28 8.14
N MET A 13 -10.42 -7.94 8.14
CA MET A 13 -11.42 -8.56 7.28
C MET A 13 -12.11 -7.49 6.46
N GLY A 14 -12.42 -7.81 5.20
CA GLY A 14 -13.27 -6.94 4.40
C GLY A 14 -14.71 -6.90 4.91
N PRO A 15 -15.55 -6.03 4.35
CA PRO A 15 -15.25 -5.22 3.17
C PRO A 15 -14.41 -3.99 3.50
N THR A 16 -13.52 -3.63 2.61
CA THR A 16 -12.75 -2.40 2.69
C THR A 16 -12.65 -1.75 1.31
N PHE A 17 -12.47 -0.45 1.31
CA PHE A 17 -12.21 0.30 0.10
C PHE A 17 -11.30 1.48 0.40
N ILE A 18 -10.21 1.57 -0.35
CA ILE A 18 -9.32 2.72 -0.34
C ILE A 18 -9.31 3.25 -1.77
N GLY A 19 -9.85 4.45 -1.97
CA GLY A 19 -9.88 5.07 -3.28
C GLY A 19 -8.49 5.34 -3.84
N GLU A 20 -8.39 5.47 -5.16
CA GLU A 20 -7.11 5.80 -5.76
C GLU A 20 -6.60 7.13 -5.25
N HIS A 21 -5.33 7.16 -4.87
CA HIS A 21 -4.63 8.33 -4.38
C HIS A 21 -3.19 8.30 -4.90
N VAL A 22 -2.48 9.40 -4.77
CA VAL A 22 -1.15 9.56 -5.34
C VAL A 22 -0.17 9.95 -4.26
N HIS A 23 0.98 9.27 -4.24
CA HIS A 23 2.12 9.66 -3.43
C HIS A 23 3.24 10.14 -4.36
N LYS A 24 3.61 11.40 -4.26
CA LYS A 24 4.51 12.03 -5.24
C LYS A 24 5.96 11.56 -5.15
N HIS A 25 6.41 11.20 -3.97
CA HIS A 25 7.83 10.90 -3.74
C HIS A 25 8.03 9.57 -3.03
N LEU A 26 7.07 8.66 -3.19
CA LEU A 26 7.13 7.34 -2.59
C LEU A 26 6.96 6.27 -3.63
N VAL A 27 7.74 5.23 -3.54
CA VAL A 27 7.47 3.95 -4.18
C VAL A 27 7.02 2.98 -3.12
N GLN A 28 6.14 2.05 -3.48
CA GLN A 28 5.53 1.14 -2.52
C GLN A 28 5.55 -0.29 -3.00
N TRP A 29 5.70 -1.21 -2.06
CA TRP A 29 5.54 -2.64 -2.28
C TRP A 29 4.51 -3.17 -1.31
N TYR A 30 3.70 -4.14 -1.77
CA TYR A 30 2.84 -4.93 -0.91
C TYR A 30 3.21 -6.39 -1.06
N TYR A 31 3.45 -7.07 0.05
CA TYR A 31 3.65 -8.50 0.06
C TYR A 31 2.51 -9.16 0.81
N VAL A 32 1.73 -9.99 0.11
CA VAL A 32 0.54 -10.62 0.67
C VAL A 32 0.96 -11.88 1.42
N LEU A 33 0.64 -11.92 2.71
CA LEU A 33 0.98 -13.02 3.58
C LEU A 33 0.03 -14.21 3.36
N PRO A 34 0.35 -15.40 3.89
CA PRO A 34 -0.57 -16.53 3.84
C PRO A 34 -1.94 -16.13 4.38
N ASP A 35 -3.00 -16.67 3.79
CA ASP A 35 -4.40 -16.40 4.08
C ASP A 35 -4.87 -14.96 3.77
N GLY A 36 -4.03 -14.12 3.21
CA GLY A 36 -4.42 -12.78 2.81
C GLY A 36 -4.84 -12.70 1.35
N SER A 37 -5.70 -11.75 1.02
CA SER A 37 -6.03 -11.42 -0.36
C SER A 37 -6.70 -10.05 -0.42
N PHE A 38 -6.52 -9.33 -1.52
CA PHE A 38 -7.26 -8.10 -1.80
C PHE A 38 -7.12 -7.75 -3.28
N THR A 39 -7.95 -6.83 -3.74
CA THR A 39 -7.85 -6.32 -5.10
C THR A 39 -7.06 -5.03 -5.09
N TYR A 40 -5.97 -5.00 -5.83
CA TYR A 40 -5.12 -3.83 -6.01
C TYR A 40 -5.58 -3.06 -7.24
N ILE A 41 -5.67 -1.74 -7.13
CA ILE A 41 -6.14 -0.87 -8.19
C ILE A 41 -5.06 0.15 -8.48
N ALA A 42 -4.61 0.22 -9.73
CA ALA A 42 -3.60 1.18 -10.14
C ALA A 42 -3.90 1.71 -11.53
N GLY A 43 -4.04 3.03 -11.65
CA GLY A 43 -4.36 3.67 -12.92
C GLY A 43 -5.66 3.17 -13.54
N GLY A 44 -6.63 2.77 -12.73
CA GLY A 44 -7.88 2.20 -13.19
C GLY A 44 -7.85 0.70 -13.45
N ASP A 45 -6.68 0.08 -13.52
CA ASP A 45 -6.55 -1.37 -13.68
C ASP A 45 -6.64 -2.07 -12.33
N GLU A 46 -7.33 -3.21 -12.32
CA GLU A 46 -7.53 -4.01 -11.11
C GLU A 46 -6.81 -5.34 -11.22
N GLN A 47 -6.22 -5.76 -10.12
CA GLN A 47 -5.57 -7.05 -10.03
C GLN A 47 -5.84 -7.68 -8.68
N ASP A 48 -6.32 -8.92 -8.68
CA ASP A 48 -6.50 -9.68 -7.46
C ASP A 48 -5.15 -10.24 -7.00
N LEU A 49 -4.79 -9.93 -5.77
CA LEU A 49 -3.55 -10.40 -5.15
C LEU A 49 -3.88 -11.44 -4.08
N GLY A 50 -3.25 -12.59 -4.17
CA GLY A 50 -3.37 -13.66 -3.19
C GLY A 50 -2.09 -13.90 -2.43
N PRO A 51 -2.04 -14.95 -1.59
CA PRO A 51 -0.86 -15.26 -0.78
C PRO A 51 0.41 -15.37 -1.62
N GLY A 52 1.47 -14.72 -1.14
CA GLY A 52 2.76 -14.73 -1.82
C GLY A 52 2.90 -13.71 -2.95
N SER A 53 1.84 -12.98 -3.27
CA SER A 53 1.91 -11.93 -4.30
C SER A 53 2.74 -10.76 -3.80
N LEU A 54 3.54 -10.20 -4.70
CA LEU A 54 4.31 -9.00 -4.45
C LEU A 54 3.95 -7.97 -5.52
N SER A 55 3.50 -6.80 -5.10
CA SER A 55 3.19 -5.71 -6.02
C SER A 55 4.17 -4.56 -5.84
N TYR A 56 4.32 -3.78 -6.88
CA TYR A 56 5.16 -2.59 -6.87
C TYR A 56 4.40 -1.42 -7.47
N THR A 57 4.44 -0.28 -6.79
CA THR A 57 3.81 0.95 -7.25
C THR A 57 4.86 2.05 -7.33
N GLU A 58 5.05 2.60 -8.54
CA GLU A 58 5.94 3.74 -8.74
C GLU A 58 5.36 5.02 -8.13
N ALA A 59 6.24 5.99 -7.88
CA ALA A 59 5.82 7.31 -7.43
C ALA A 59 4.89 7.95 -8.46
N ASN A 60 3.98 8.77 -8.01
CA ASN A 60 2.98 9.47 -8.82
C ASN A 60 1.96 8.55 -9.54
N THR A 61 1.89 7.30 -9.20
CA THR A 61 0.91 6.39 -9.79
C THR A 61 -0.34 6.37 -8.92
N PRO A 62 -1.51 6.72 -9.45
CA PRO A 62 -2.76 6.58 -8.70
C PRO A 62 -2.97 5.11 -8.34
N HIS A 63 -3.25 4.85 -7.07
CA HIS A 63 -3.47 3.48 -6.62
C HIS A 63 -4.42 3.43 -5.43
N GLY A 64 -5.07 2.31 -5.29
CA GLY A 64 -5.99 2.04 -4.20
C GLY A 64 -6.18 0.54 -4.04
N SER A 65 -7.16 0.17 -3.25
CA SER A 65 -7.44 -1.23 -3.00
C SER A 65 -8.88 -1.42 -2.54
N ARG A 66 -9.38 -2.64 -2.71
CA ARG A 66 -10.65 -3.04 -2.10
C ARG A 66 -10.59 -4.51 -1.69
N SER A 67 -11.41 -4.85 -0.74
CA SER A 67 -11.57 -6.22 -0.29
C SER A 67 -13.05 -6.50 -0.09
N ALA A 68 -13.48 -7.68 -0.54
CA ALA A 68 -14.86 -8.10 -0.40
C ALA A 68 -15.18 -8.54 1.03
N GLU A 69 -16.47 -8.55 1.35
CA GLU A 69 -16.93 -9.10 2.63
C GLU A 69 -16.47 -10.55 2.78
N GLY A 70 -16.01 -10.90 3.97
CA GLY A 70 -15.55 -12.24 4.28
C GLY A 70 -14.15 -12.56 3.81
N LYS A 71 -13.48 -11.65 3.10
CA LYS A 71 -12.09 -11.84 2.68
C LYS A 71 -11.14 -11.33 3.73
N ARG A 72 -10.10 -12.09 3.99
CA ARG A 72 -9.08 -11.70 4.96
C ARG A 72 -8.03 -10.84 4.29
N ILE A 73 -7.72 -9.72 4.93
CA ILE A 73 -6.63 -8.84 4.53
C ILE A 73 -5.44 -9.16 5.43
N ASN A 74 -4.29 -9.46 4.82
CA ASN A 74 -3.08 -9.74 5.58
C ASN A 74 -1.88 -9.48 4.68
N TYR A 75 -1.25 -8.32 4.82
CA TYR A 75 -0.10 -7.98 4.00
C TYR A 75 0.88 -7.07 4.74
N ILE A 76 2.12 -7.09 4.26
CA ILE A 76 3.14 -6.16 4.68
C ILE A 76 3.27 -5.10 3.58
N TRP A 77 3.32 -3.84 3.99
CA TRP A 77 3.64 -2.76 3.07
C TRP A 77 5.02 -2.20 3.38
N LEU A 78 5.72 -1.82 2.32
CA LEU A 78 7.03 -1.19 2.40
C LEU A 78 7.01 0.04 1.52
N GLU A 79 7.47 1.17 2.03
CA GLU A 79 7.55 2.42 1.30
C GLU A 79 8.98 2.92 1.31
N LEU A 80 9.43 3.44 0.17
CA LEU A 80 10.72 4.09 0.03
C LEU A 80 10.51 5.50 -0.49
N ALA A 81 10.97 6.50 0.26
CA ALA A 81 10.92 7.88 -0.16
C ALA A 81 12.09 8.17 -1.10
N THR A 82 11.79 8.67 -2.29
CA THR A 82 12.81 8.92 -3.32
C THR A 82 13.68 10.13 -2.99
N ASN A 83 13.13 11.09 -2.22
CA ASN A 83 13.83 12.32 -1.82
C ASN A 83 13.92 12.50 -0.31
N GLY A 84 13.82 11.39 0.44
CA GLY A 84 13.61 11.47 1.87
C GLY A 84 12.18 11.88 2.21
N TYR A 85 11.68 11.46 3.34
CA TYR A 85 10.31 11.83 3.73
C TYR A 85 10.22 13.32 3.98
N PRO A 86 9.24 14.00 3.35
CA PRO A 86 8.99 15.39 3.71
C PRO A 86 8.50 15.43 5.16
N VAL A 87 8.99 16.40 5.93
CA VAL A 87 8.62 16.55 7.32
C VAL A 87 7.58 17.67 7.39
N GLY A 88 6.40 17.34 7.84
CA GLY A 88 5.35 18.34 8.06
C GLY A 88 5.60 19.15 9.33
N PRO A 89 4.74 20.13 9.60
CA PRO A 89 4.89 20.98 10.80
C PRO A 89 4.86 20.22 12.11
N ASP A 90 4.25 19.04 12.09
CA ASP A 90 4.13 18.15 13.26
C ASP A 90 5.32 17.18 13.41
N GLY A 91 6.27 17.21 12.48
CA GLY A 91 7.42 16.33 12.49
C GLY A 91 7.15 14.96 11.86
N PHE A 92 5.96 14.71 11.34
CA PHE A 92 5.64 13.44 10.66
C PHE A 92 5.94 13.52 9.17
N PRO A 93 6.30 12.37 8.54
CA PRO A 93 6.44 12.35 7.09
C PRO A 93 5.13 12.77 6.41
N GLY A 94 5.24 13.58 5.38
CA GLY A 94 4.09 13.95 4.56
C GLY A 94 3.78 12.83 3.57
N LEU A 95 2.66 12.19 3.74
CA LEU A 95 2.22 11.10 2.87
C LEU A 95 1.15 11.53 1.89
#